data_7e43c85f54e3978c62f7a05053df7da0
#
_entry.id   7e43c85f54e3978c62f7a05053df7da0
#
_cell.length_a   1.000
_cell.length_b   1.000
_cell.length_c   1.000
_cell.angle_alpha   90.00
_cell.angle_beta   90.00
_cell.angle_gamma   90.00
#
_symmetry.space_group_name_H-M   'P 1'
#
loop_
_entity.id
_entity.type
_entity.pdbx_description
1 polymer ?
#
loop_
_entity_poly.entity_id
_entity_poly.type
_entity_poly.pdbx_seq_one_letter_code
_entity_poly.pdbx_strand_id
1 'polypeptide(L)'
;LTYDALFPAGTHFDTHWHSYDEHVVVVKGELTIVLGDVRHDLKVGSYVLIPGKLNHSWNIPAGESEAIILVSRRGPADFHFVED
;
A
#
# COMPACT_ATOMS: atom_id res chain seq x y z
N LEU A 1 1.69 -11.91 -10.74
CA LEU A 1 0.36 -11.36 -10.55
C LEU A 1 0.42 -9.83 -10.52
N THR A 2 -0.27 -9.17 -11.44
CA THR A 2 -0.26 -7.71 -11.55
C THR A 2 -1.70 -7.24 -11.68
N TYR A 3 -2.06 -6.22 -10.91
CA TYR A 3 -3.42 -5.67 -10.93
C TYR A 3 -3.44 -4.22 -10.43
N ASP A 4 -4.49 -3.50 -10.79
CA ASP A 4 -4.77 -2.18 -10.25
C ASP A 4 -5.63 -2.33 -9.01
N ALA A 5 -5.34 -1.50 -8.00
CA ALA A 5 -6.18 -1.39 -6.82
C ALA A 5 -6.62 0.06 -6.66
N LEU A 6 -7.92 0.27 -6.44
CA LEU A 6 -8.50 1.58 -6.25
C LEU A 6 -8.94 1.71 -4.79
N PHE A 7 -8.52 2.80 -4.15
CA PHE A 7 -8.87 3.11 -2.77
C PHE A 7 -9.60 4.44 -2.70
N PRO A 8 -10.83 4.46 -2.20
CA PRO A 8 -11.54 5.72 -1.99
C PRO A 8 -10.79 6.65 -1.03
N ALA A 9 -11.02 7.95 -1.16
CA ALA A 9 -10.48 8.92 -0.21
C ALA A 9 -10.89 8.53 1.22
N GLY A 10 -9.96 8.68 2.15
CA GLY A 10 -10.19 8.33 3.56
C GLY A 10 -9.98 6.87 3.91
N THR A 11 -9.62 6.02 2.95
CA THR A 11 -9.34 4.61 3.22
C THR A 11 -8.11 4.47 4.09
N HIS A 12 -8.17 3.57 5.06
CA HIS A 12 -7.07 3.26 5.94
C HIS A 12 -6.94 1.75 6.08
N PHE A 13 -5.72 1.24 5.95
CA PHE A 13 -5.41 -0.15 6.25
C PHE A 13 -4.52 -0.21 7.48
N ASP A 14 -4.97 -0.90 8.50
CA ASP A 14 -4.19 -1.13 9.70
C ASP A 14 -2.92 -1.91 9.39
N THR A 15 -1.97 -1.85 10.31
CA THR A 15 -0.69 -2.54 10.16
C THR A 15 -0.89 -4.02 9.89
N HIS A 16 -0.28 -4.50 8.82
CA HIS A 16 -0.37 -5.89 8.39
C HIS A 16 0.90 -6.26 7.62
N TRP A 17 1.01 -7.54 7.26
CA TRP A 17 2.10 -8.01 6.42
C TRP A 17 1.59 -9.05 5.43
N HIS A 18 2.34 -9.24 4.35
CA HIS A 18 2.08 -10.24 3.32
C HIS A 18 3.27 -11.19 3.23
N SER A 19 3.02 -12.40 2.73
CA SER A 19 4.09 -13.41 2.60
C SER A 19 5.10 -13.07 1.52
N TYR A 20 4.68 -12.36 0.47
CA TYR A 20 5.52 -12.07 -0.71
C TYR A 20 5.84 -10.59 -0.82
N ASP A 21 6.97 -10.29 -1.47
CA ASP A 21 7.31 -8.91 -1.82
C ASP A 21 6.24 -8.33 -2.72
N GLU A 22 5.96 -7.05 -2.53
CA GLU A 22 4.96 -6.33 -3.29
C GLU A 22 5.61 -5.09 -3.92
N HIS A 23 5.47 -4.96 -5.25
CA HIS A 23 5.94 -3.80 -5.99
C HIS A 23 4.74 -2.91 -6.27
N VAL A 24 4.82 -1.64 -5.89
CA VAL A 24 3.70 -0.70 -5.98
C VAL A 24 4.13 0.56 -6.71
N VAL A 25 3.33 0.95 -7.71
CA VAL A 25 3.47 2.24 -8.40
C VAL A 25 2.19 3.02 -8.21
N VAL A 26 2.30 4.29 -7.84
CA VAL A 26 1.13 5.17 -7.69
C VAL A 26 0.75 5.70 -9.07
N VAL A 27 -0.47 5.40 -9.50
CA VAL A 27 -1.01 5.78 -10.81
C VAL A 27 -1.88 7.03 -10.71
N LYS A 28 -2.59 7.18 -9.59
CA LYS A 28 -3.48 8.32 -9.36
C LYS A 28 -3.54 8.64 -7.88
N GLY A 29 -3.64 9.94 -7.57
CA GLY A 29 -3.84 10.41 -6.20
C GLY A 29 -2.57 10.41 -5.38
N GLU A 30 -2.77 10.55 -4.07
CA GLU A 30 -1.70 10.59 -3.08
C GLU A 30 -2.05 9.64 -1.95
N LEU A 31 -1.03 9.05 -1.36
CA LEU A 31 -1.23 8.18 -0.21
C LEU A 31 0.04 8.13 0.64
N THR A 32 -0.14 7.70 1.87
CA THR A 32 0.96 7.51 2.80
C THR A 32 1.11 6.03 3.10
N ILE A 33 2.33 5.54 3.13
CA ILE A 33 2.64 4.20 3.60
C ILE A 33 3.64 4.28 4.74
N VAL A 34 3.46 3.43 5.75
CA VAL A 34 4.45 3.25 6.81
C VAL A 34 5.04 1.86 6.64
N LEU A 35 6.35 1.80 6.33
CA LEU A 35 7.10 0.54 6.20
C LEU A 35 7.90 0.33 7.48
N GLY A 36 7.52 -0.66 8.28
CA GLY A 36 8.11 -0.81 9.60
C GLY A 36 7.85 0.46 10.40
N ASP A 37 8.89 1.23 10.67
CA ASP A 37 8.80 2.49 11.41
C ASP A 37 8.95 3.73 10.53
N VAL A 38 9.08 3.58 9.21
CA VAL A 38 9.40 4.69 8.31
C VAL A 38 8.19 5.06 7.48
N ARG A 39 7.78 6.32 7.60
CA ARG A 39 6.67 6.89 6.83
C ARG A 39 7.16 7.42 5.49
N HIS A 40 6.41 7.10 4.44
CA HIS A 40 6.64 7.62 3.09
C HIS A 40 5.35 8.23 2.54
N ASP A 41 5.43 9.48 2.09
CA ASP A 41 4.34 10.13 1.38
C ASP A 41 4.54 9.90 -0.10
N LEU A 42 3.56 9.28 -0.75
CA LEU A 42 3.65 8.87 -2.15
C LEU A 42 2.70 9.67 -3.01
N LYS A 43 3.15 9.97 -4.22
CA LYS A 43 2.35 10.67 -5.24
C LYS A 43 2.49 9.95 -6.57
N VAL A 44 1.75 10.43 -7.59
CA VAL A 44 1.78 9.82 -8.93
C VAL A 44 3.22 9.67 -9.41
N GLY A 45 3.56 8.48 -9.88
CA GLY A 45 4.90 8.13 -10.32
C GLY A 45 5.81 7.57 -9.24
N SER A 46 5.41 7.62 -7.97
CA SER A 46 6.18 7.00 -6.89
C SER A 46 6.17 5.49 -7.04
N TYR A 47 7.31 4.88 -6.74
CA TYR A 47 7.47 3.42 -6.69
C TYR A 47 7.93 3.02 -5.29
N VAL A 48 7.36 1.96 -4.76
CA VAL A 48 7.81 1.40 -3.49
C VAL A 48 7.83 -0.12 -3.56
N LEU A 49 8.89 -0.70 -3.00
CA LEU A 49 8.98 -2.14 -2.76
C LEU A 49 8.62 -2.39 -1.30
N ILE A 50 7.62 -3.23 -1.08
CA ILE A 50 7.22 -3.67 0.26
C ILE A 50 7.75 -5.09 0.42
N PRO A 51 8.83 -5.29 1.20
CA PRO A 51 9.35 -6.63 1.42
C PRO A 51 8.33 -7.55 2.07
N GLY A 52 8.36 -8.82 1.67
CA GLY A 52 7.53 -9.84 2.32
C GLY A 52 7.78 -9.86 3.82
N LYS A 53 6.73 -10.09 4.60
CA LYS A 53 6.74 -10.17 6.06
C LYS A 53 7.06 -8.88 6.81
N LEU A 54 7.28 -7.77 6.10
CA LEU A 54 7.46 -6.47 6.74
C LEU A 54 6.12 -5.86 7.10
N ASN A 55 5.96 -5.45 8.35
CA ASN A 55 4.76 -4.76 8.82
C ASN A 55 4.62 -3.42 8.11
N HIS A 56 3.44 -3.14 7.59
CA HIS A 56 3.16 -1.86 6.94
C HIS A 56 1.69 -1.49 7.06
N SER A 57 1.42 -0.20 6.90
CA SER A 57 0.06 0.35 6.91
C SER A 57 -0.09 1.37 5.80
N TRP A 58 -1.33 1.59 5.35
CA TRP A 58 -1.66 2.53 4.29
C TRP A 58 -2.67 3.54 4.78
N ASN A 59 -2.57 4.76 4.28
CA ASN A 59 -3.57 5.79 4.54
C ASN A 59 -3.78 6.66 3.30
N ILE A 60 -5.03 6.80 2.88
CA ILE A 60 -5.43 7.69 1.79
C ILE A 60 -6.10 8.90 2.43
N PRO A 61 -5.60 10.14 2.19
CA PRO A 61 -6.17 11.33 2.83
C PRO A 61 -7.66 11.49 2.55
N ALA A 62 -8.39 11.92 3.57
CA ALA A 62 -9.82 12.22 3.43
C ALA A 62 -10.00 13.53 2.68
N GLY A 63 -11.11 13.66 1.95
CA GLY A 63 -11.49 14.91 1.28
C GLY A 63 -10.82 15.13 -0.07
N GLU A 64 -9.86 14.32 -0.44
CA GLU A 64 -9.18 14.37 -1.72
C GLU A 64 -9.75 13.34 -2.68
N SER A 65 -9.10 13.13 -3.79
CA SER A 65 -9.52 12.12 -4.75
C SER A 65 -9.11 10.71 -4.28
N GLU A 66 -9.71 9.71 -4.91
CA GLU A 66 -9.29 8.32 -4.76
C GLU A 66 -7.83 8.13 -5.17
N ALA A 67 -7.20 7.10 -4.63
CA ALA A 67 -5.86 6.68 -5.04
C ALA A 67 -5.95 5.38 -5.83
N ILE A 68 -5.14 5.28 -6.88
CA ILE A 68 -5.01 4.05 -7.68
C ILE A 68 -3.56 3.66 -7.69
N ILE A 69 -3.31 2.40 -7.35
CA ILE A 69 -1.96 1.83 -7.39
C ILE A 69 -1.93 0.64 -8.35
N LEU A 70 -0.80 0.45 -8.99
CA LEU A 70 -0.49 -0.76 -9.75
C LEU A 70 0.37 -1.64 -8.87
N VAL A 71 -0.11 -2.85 -8.62
CA VAL A 71 0.54 -3.80 -7.72
C VAL A 71 1.05 -5.00 -8.50
N SER A 72 2.28 -5.39 -8.24
CA SER A 72 2.84 -6.62 -8.80
C SER A 72 3.43 -7.45 -7.67
N ARG A 73 3.04 -8.73 -7.62
CA ARG A 73 3.55 -9.68 -6.63
C ARG A 73 3.58 -11.08 -7.20
N ARG A 74 4.37 -11.95 -6.58
CA ARG A 74 4.56 -13.33 -7.02
C ARG A 74 3.32 -14.19 -6.79
N GLY A 75 2.64 -14.00 -5.69
CA GLY A 75 1.49 -14.84 -5.30
C GLY A 75 0.28 -14.01 -4.89
N PRO A 76 -0.81 -14.68 -4.47
CA PRO A 76 -2.02 -13.98 -4.05
C PRO A 76 -1.78 -13.15 -2.80
N ALA A 77 -2.62 -12.12 -2.63
CA ALA A 77 -2.57 -11.32 -1.42
C ALA A 77 -3.03 -12.16 -0.23
N ASP A 78 -2.20 -12.21 0.80
CA ASP A 78 -2.56 -12.79 2.08
C ASP A 78 -2.35 -11.71 3.13
N PHE A 79 -3.40 -11.33 3.82
CA PHE A 79 -3.35 -10.27 4.83
C PHE A 79 -3.20 -10.89 6.21
N HIS A 80 -2.13 -10.49 6.89
CA HIS A 80 -1.88 -10.90 8.27
C HIS A 80 -1.82 -9.64 9.13
N PHE A 81 -2.93 -9.31 9.77
CA PHE A 81 -3.02 -8.12 10.60
C PHE A 81 -2.26 -8.32 11.91
N VAL A 82 -1.56 -7.29 12.32
CA VAL A 82 -0.78 -7.32 13.56
C VAL A 82 -1.73 -7.10 14.72
N GLU A 83 -1.68 -8.00 15.70
CA GLU A 83 -2.46 -7.86 16.95
C GLU A 83 -1.60 -7.18 18.02
N ASP A 84 -2.24 -6.29 18.77
CA ASP A 84 -1.59 -5.61 19.88
C ASP A 84 -1.49 -6.50 21.14
#